data_1e7d38aa34adaaab97d68576092a8e66
#
_entry.id   1e7d38aa34adaaab97d68576092a8e66
#
_cell.length_a   1.000
_cell.length_b   1.000
_cell.length_c   1.000
_cell.angle_alpha   90.00
_cell.angle_beta   90.00
_cell.angle_gamma   90.00
#
_symmetry.space_group_name_H-M   'P 1'
#
loop_
_entity.id
_entity.type
_entity.pdbx_description
1 polymer ?
#
loop_
_entity_poly.entity_id
_entity_poly.type
_entity_poly.pdbx_seq_one_letter_code
_entity_poly.pdbx_strand_id
1 'polypeptide(L)' 'MNYNATGSFLSKGETTPFETSIDAENEKMAREKIFAQMGSKQGIKRMYILIKDIKAMK' A
#
# COMPACT_ATOMS: atom_id res chain seq x y z
N MET A 1 -12.89 -9.30 2.22
CA MET A 1 -11.71 -10.10 1.87
C MET A 1 -10.44 -9.42 2.35
N ASN A 2 -9.53 -10.22 2.81
CA ASN A 2 -8.23 -9.70 3.19
C ASN A 2 -7.28 -9.75 2.01
N TYR A 3 -6.54 -8.69 1.82
CA TYR A 3 -5.52 -8.60 0.78
C TYR A 3 -4.17 -8.35 1.43
N ASN A 4 -3.15 -9.03 0.91
CA ASN A 4 -1.78 -8.78 1.32
C ASN A 4 -1.09 -8.03 0.19
N ALA A 5 -0.51 -6.90 0.52
CA ALA A 5 0.12 -6.04 -0.47
C ALA A 5 1.59 -5.83 -0.14
N THR A 6 2.41 -5.89 -1.16
CA THR A 6 3.83 -5.58 -1.03
C THR A 6 4.19 -4.49 -2.02
N GLY A 7 5.14 -3.67 -1.65
CA GLY A 7 5.57 -2.60 -2.51
C GLY A 7 6.71 -1.83 -1.86
N SER A 8 6.86 -0.59 -2.29
CA SER A 8 7.87 0.28 -1.72
C SER A 8 7.40 1.72 -1.80
N PHE A 9 8.03 2.57 -1.01
CA PHE A 9 7.75 3.99 -1.06
C PHE A 9 9.05 4.77 -1.00
N LEU A 10 9.03 5.97 -1.57
CA LEU A 10 10.17 6.85 -1.57
C LEU A 10 10.01 7.86 -0.45
N SER A 11 10.97 7.92 0.46
CA SER A 11 10.96 8.87 1.55
C SER A 11 12.38 9.40 1.75
N LYS A 12 12.52 10.71 1.79
CA LYS A 12 13.82 11.37 1.99
C LYS A 12 14.91 10.87 1.05
N GLY A 13 14.54 10.61 -0.19
CA GLY A 13 15.48 10.15 -1.20
C GLY A 13 15.80 8.67 -1.14
N GLU A 14 15.15 7.92 -0.27
CA GLU A 14 15.39 6.49 -0.14
C GLU A 14 14.13 5.69 -0.41
N THR A 15 14.29 4.56 -1.08
CA THR A 15 13.19 3.64 -1.34
C THR A 15 13.15 2.60 -0.23
N THR A 16 12.02 2.51 0.44
CA THR A 16 11.82 1.59 1.55
C THR A 16 10.75 0.56 1.18
N PRO A 17 11.03 -0.73 1.30
CA PRO A 17 10.01 -1.74 1.04
C PRO A 17 8.98 -1.79 2.16
N PHE A 18 7.77 -2.19 1.83
CA PHE A 18 6.73 -2.37 2.82
C PHE A 18 5.87 -3.57 2.48
N GLU A 19 5.22 -4.08 3.50
CA GLU A 19 4.23 -5.13 3.35
C GLU A 19 3.09 -4.82 4.30
N THR A 20 1.87 -4.94 3.82
CA THR A 20 0.71 -4.65 4.65
C THR A 20 -0.46 -5.54 4.27
N SER A 21 -1.33 -5.78 5.24
CA SER A 21 -2.57 -6.51 5.02
C SER A 21 -3.73 -5.54 5.18
N ILE A 22 -4.70 -5.68 4.31
CA ILE A 22 -5.82 -4.75 4.30
C ILE A 22 -7.11 -5.49 3.96
N ASP A 23 -8.19 -5.11 4.63
CA ASP A 23 -9.50 -5.67 4.35
C ASP A 23 -10.22 -4.77 3.35
N ALA A 24 -10.60 -5.35 2.23
CA ALA A 24 -11.27 -4.61 1.18
C ALA A 24 -12.18 -5.55 0.38
N GLU A 25 -13.09 -4.96 -0.37
CA GLU A 25 -14.03 -5.75 -1.18
C GLU A 25 -13.37 -6.27 -2.46
N ASN A 26 -12.41 -5.54 -2.98
CA ASN A 26 -11.71 -5.93 -4.21
C ASN A 26 -10.32 -5.30 -4.22
N GLU A 27 -9.55 -5.66 -5.24
CA GLU A 27 -8.17 -5.21 -5.36
C GLU A 27 -8.07 -3.69 -5.48
N LYS A 28 -8.97 -3.09 -6.24
CA LYS A 28 -8.96 -1.64 -6.42
C LYS A 28 -9.15 -0.92 -5.09
N MET A 29 -10.10 -1.38 -4.29
CA MET A 29 -10.33 -0.81 -2.97
C MET A 29 -9.15 -1.01 -2.05
N ALA A 30 -8.50 -2.17 -2.17
CA ALA A 30 -7.31 -2.44 -1.37
C ALA A 30 -6.22 -1.43 -1.67
N ARG A 31 -5.99 -1.13 -2.93
CA ARG A 31 -4.99 -0.14 -3.34
C ARG A 31 -5.31 1.23 -2.77
N GLU A 32 -6.56 1.65 -2.87
CA GLU A 32 -6.95 2.96 -2.38
C GLU A 32 -6.76 3.07 -0.87
N LYS A 33 -7.10 2.00 -0.15
CA LYS A 33 -6.90 1.99 1.30
C LYS A 33 -5.42 2.06 1.66
N ILE A 34 -4.57 1.40 0.90
CA ILE A 34 -3.13 1.45 1.14
C ILE A 34 -2.60 2.87 0.95
N PHE A 35 -3.01 3.52 -0.14
CA PHE A 35 -2.59 4.90 -0.38
C PHE A 35 -3.07 5.84 0.71
N ALA A 36 -4.30 5.66 1.16
CA ALA A 36 -4.85 6.49 2.23
C ALA A 36 -4.10 6.25 3.54
N GLN A 37 -3.80 5.01 3.85
CA GLN A 37 -3.10 4.66 5.07
C GLN A 37 -1.68 5.22 5.09
N MET A 38 -0.96 5.07 4.00
CA MET A 38 0.39 5.59 3.90
C MET A 38 0.42 7.11 3.94
N GLY A 39 -0.52 7.74 3.25
CA GLY A 39 -0.60 9.20 3.26
C GLY A 39 -0.97 9.75 4.62
N SER A 40 -1.88 9.09 5.32
CA SER A 40 -2.36 9.56 6.62
C SER A 40 -1.33 9.32 7.73
N LYS A 41 -0.75 8.13 7.79
CA LYS A 41 0.14 7.77 8.89
C LYS A 41 1.56 8.24 8.68
N GLN A 42 2.06 8.18 7.46
CA GLN A 42 3.47 8.47 7.19
C GLN A 42 3.69 9.74 6.39
N GLY A 43 2.62 10.37 5.98
CA GLY A 43 2.73 11.61 5.22
C GLY A 43 3.35 11.43 3.85
N ILE A 44 3.26 10.24 3.28
CA ILE A 44 3.84 9.94 1.98
C ILE A 44 2.83 10.20 0.89
N LYS A 45 3.22 10.96 -0.11
CA LYS A 45 2.34 11.26 -1.22
C LYS A 45 2.13 10.02 -2.08
N ARG A 46 0.93 9.92 -2.65
CA ARG A 46 0.55 8.80 -3.49
C ARG A 46 1.55 8.52 -4.61
N MET A 47 2.09 9.57 -5.22
CA MET A 47 3.03 9.43 -6.31
C MET A 47 4.34 8.75 -5.91
N TYR A 48 4.63 8.71 -4.62
CA TYR A 48 5.85 8.11 -4.11
C TYR A 48 5.65 6.69 -3.62
N ILE A 49 4.44 6.15 -3.79
CA ILE A 49 4.12 4.79 -3.33
C ILE A 49 4.00 3.89 -4.55
N LEU A 50 4.76 2.81 -4.53
CA LEU A 50 4.69 1.80 -5.60
C LEU A 50 4.20 0.49 -5.02
N ILE A 51 3.10 -0.01 -5.54
CA ILE A 51 2.57 -1.30 -5.13
C ILE A 51 3.03 -2.34 -6.13
N LYS A 52 3.82 -3.31 -5.67
CA LYS A 52 4.34 -4.36 -6.53
C LYS A 52 3.35 -5.48 -6.75
N ASP A 53 2.68 -5.88 -5.68
CA ASP A 53 1.81 -7.04 -5.74
C ASP A 53 0.72 -6.93 -4.70
N ILE A 54 -0.47 -7.36 -5.06
CA ILE A 54 -1.59 -7.46 -4.13
C ILE A 54 -2.21 -8.83 -4.34
N LYS A 55 -2.30 -9.60 -3.26
CA LYS A 55 -2.89 -10.92 -3.31
C LYS A 55 -4.06 -11.03 -2.37
N ALA A 56 -5.12 -11.66 -2.83
CA ALA A 56 -6.25 -11.96 -1.98
C ALA A 56 -5.87 -13.09 -1.04
N MET A 57 -6.15 -12.92 0.23
CA MET A 57 -5.91 -13.92 1.24
C MET A 57 -7.23 -14.43 1.77
N LYS A 58 -7.30 -15.72 1.96
CA LYS A 58 -8.51 -16.32 2.52
C LYS A 58 -8.48 -16.32 4.04
#